data_813c5b7d28f42cd7dd030d1274985941
#
_entry.id   813c5b7d28f42cd7dd030d1274985941
#
_cell.length_a   1.000
_cell.length_b   1.000
_cell.length_c   1.000
_cell.angle_alpha   90.00
_cell.angle_beta   90.00
_cell.angle_gamma   90.00
#
_symmetry.space_group_name_H-M   'P 1'
#
loop_
_entity.id
_entity.type
_entity.pdbx_description
1 polymer ?
#
loop_
_entity_poly.entity_id
_entity_poly.type
_entity_poly.pdbx_seq_one_letter_code
_entity_poly.pdbx_strand_id
1 'polypeptide(L)'
;MRRLPRALLTLLAVLTLCACGKKAQDGANGANGGEAALSWDELSFDETMPLDYATQFSVSYAGDDYKRITIGQDQEFLLVAEGAAVPGGVPEGVTVLQQPLDEIYLVASAAMDSFAQLDAVDSIRFSGRKESDWYIEQAKEAMSAGDMLYAGKYSEPDYELILSQGCDLVLENTMIYHSPEVIEQFETLGIPVLVEMSSYESEPFGRMEWVKLYGALVGKEDEAEALFDEKMDSVSGILGAAPTGKTVTFFYVTSNGAVNVRKSTDYVAKSIAMAGGEYVSFDNTEEETAQSTVTIQMEAFYNGAHDADVL
;
A
#
# COMPACT_ATOMS: atom_id res chain seq x y z
N MET A 1 57.89 0.89 -42.89
CA MET A 1 58.84 -0.24 -43.13
C MET A 1 58.35 -1.43 -42.28
N ARG A 2 58.18 -2.58 -43.03
CA ARG A 2 58.07 -3.97 -42.55
C ARG A 2 56.81 -4.31 -41.74
N ARG A 3 55.78 -4.89 -42.36
CA ARG A 3 55.57 -6.22 -42.95
C ARG A 3 54.98 -7.21 -41.96
N LEU A 4 53.72 -7.59 -42.27
CA LEU A 4 53.00 -8.80 -41.86
C LEU A 4 53.83 -10.11 -41.97
N PRO A 5 53.38 -11.27 -41.39
CA PRO A 5 52.43 -12.04 -42.18
C PRO A 5 51.31 -12.80 -41.40
N ARG A 6 50.36 -13.16 -42.22
CA ARG A 6 49.25 -14.09 -42.12
C ARG A 6 49.61 -15.56 -41.85
N ALA A 7 48.73 -16.30 -41.22
CA ALA A 7 48.39 -17.71 -41.46
C ALA A 7 47.06 -17.99 -40.77
N LEU A 8 45.96 -18.23 -41.28
CA LEU A 8 45.30 -19.15 -42.24
C LEU A 8 45.49 -20.61 -41.90
N LEU A 9 44.43 -21.35 -41.55
CA LEU A 9 43.97 -22.70 -41.96
C LEU A 9 42.87 -23.21 -41.05
N THR A 10 41.68 -23.35 -41.55
CA THR A 10 40.84 -24.42 -42.18
C THR A 10 40.10 -25.29 -41.16
N LEU A 11 38.82 -25.15 -41.14
CA LEU A 11 37.70 -25.93 -41.69
C LEU A 11 37.83 -27.47 -41.53
N LEU A 12 36.94 -28.10 -40.72
CA LEU A 12 36.40 -29.42 -41.03
C LEU A 12 34.98 -29.58 -40.49
N ALA A 13 34.03 -29.59 -41.38
CA ALA A 13 32.67 -30.04 -41.21
C ALA A 13 32.61 -31.56 -41.29
N VAL A 14 31.92 -32.22 -40.37
CA VAL A 14 31.48 -33.61 -40.59
C VAL A 14 29.98 -33.68 -40.24
N LEU A 15 29.19 -33.73 -41.32
CA LEU A 15 27.83 -34.26 -41.31
C LEU A 15 27.87 -35.77 -41.22
N THR A 16 27.08 -36.36 -40.31
CA THR A 16 26.57 -37.74 -40.50
C THR A 16 25.11 -37.79 -40.13
N LEU A 17 24.29 -37.95 -41.17
CA LEU A 17 22.92 -38.46 -41.09
C LEU A 17 22.97 -40.01 -40.99
N CYS A 18 22.09 -40.60 -40.15
CA CYS A 18 21.40 -41.88 -40.36
C CYS A 18 20.47 -42.09 -39.21
N ALA A 19 19.17 -42.02 -39.36
CA ALA A 19 18.19 -42.99 -39.82
C ALA A 19 17.60 -43.87 -38.67
N CYS A 20 16.29 -43.68 -38.50
CA CYS A 20 15.23 -44.52 -37.96
C CYS A 20 15.57 -45.85 -37.30
N GLY A 21 15.00 -46.08 -36.08
CA GLY A 21 14.81 -47.36 -35.48
C GLY A 21 13.89 -47.25 -34.26
N LYS A 22 12.61 -47.57 -34.42
CA LYS A 22 11.68 -47.83 -33.30
C LYS A 22 12.15 -49.04 -32.51
N LYS A 23 12.31 -48.90 -31.21
CA LYS A 23 12.06 -49.96 -30.24
C LYS A 23 11.65 -49.32 -28.89
N ALA A 24 10.50 -49.75 -28.43
CA ALA A 24 10.06 -49.53 -27.04
C ALA A 24 10.88 -50.43 -26.12
N GLN A 25 11.30 -49.86 -25.00
CA GLN A 25 11.49 -50.64 -23.75
C GLN A 25 11.79 -49.68 -22.60
N ASP A 26 10.91 -49.78 -21.65
CA ASP A 26 11.00 -49.67 -20.19
C ASP A 26 12.22 -49.03 -19.52
N GLY A 27 11.91 -48.07 -18.63
CA GLY A 27 12.43 -48.01 -17.28
C GLY A 27 13.82 -47.40 -17.10
N ALA A 28 13.86 -46.11 -16.86
CA ALA A 28 14.74 -45.58 -15.83
C ALA A 28 14.16 -44.22 -15.41
N ASN A 29 13.60 -44.19 -14.22
CA ASN A 29 13.28 -43.00 -13.45
C ASN A 29 14.54 -42.16 -13.30
N GLY A 30 14.70 -41.17 -14.10
CA GLY A 30 15.56 -40.03 -13.82
C GLY A 30 14.72 -39.04 -13.01
N ALA A 31 14.81 -39.14 -11.71
CA ALA A 31 14.29 -38.13 -10.80
C ALA A 31 15.05 -36.84 -11.05
N ASN A 32 14.54 -35.96 -11.95
CA ASN A 32 14.68 -34.54 -11.79
C ASN A 32 13.83 -34.19 -10.58
N GLY A 33 14.48 -33.97 -9.44
CA GLY A 33 13.88 -33.35 -8.29
C GLY A 33 13.54 -31.89 -8.63
N GLY A 34 12.45 -31.68 -9.35
CA GLY A 34 11.67 -30.48 -9.23
C GLY A 34 10.96 -30.61 -7.88
N GLU A 35 11.27 -29.78 -6.92
CA GLU A 35 10.42 -29.59 -5.76
C GLU A 35 9.00 -29.46 -6.28
N ALA A 36 8.10 -30.31 -5.76
CA ALA A 36 6.69 -30.21 -6.09
C ALA A 36 6.27 -28.78 -5.75
N ALA A 37 5.74 -28.04 -6.73
CA ALA A 37 5.28 -26.69 -6.49
C ALA A 37 4.29 -26.74 -5.31
N LEU A 38 4.56 -25.95 -4.26
CA LEU A 38 3.74 -25.88 -3.06
C LEU A 38 2.29 -25.55 -3.47
N SER A 39 1.33 -26.20 -2.82
CA SER A 39 -0.09 -25.93 -3.06
C SER A 39 -0.61 -24.92 -2.03
N TRP A 40 -1.58 -24.10 -2.42
CA TRP A 40 -2.30 -23.21 -1.51
C TRP A 40 -2.84 -23.94 -0.27
N ASP A 41 -3.37 -25.15 -0.45
CA ASP A 41 -3.94 -25.95 0.63
C ASP A 41 -2.87 -26.48 1.63
N GLU A 42 -1.59 -26.38 1.27
CA GLU A 42 -0.46 -26.75 2.15
C GLU A 42 0.07 -25.56 2.94
N LEU A 43 -0.37 -24.32 2.63
CA LEU A 43 -0.01 -23.14 3.40
C LEU A 43 -0.82 -23.08 4.70
N SER A 44 -0.13 -22.87 5.80
CA SER A 44 -0.73 -22.66 7.12
C SER A 44 -0.37 -21.26 7.62
N PHE A 45 -1.35 -20.38 7.66
CA PHE A 45 -1.17 -19.00 8.11
C PHE A 45 -1.42 -18.89 9.61
N ASP A 46 -0.50 -19.47 10.40
CA ASP A 46 -0.64 -19.64 11.84
C ASP A 46 -0.17 -18.45 12.67
N GLU A 47 0.67 -17.59 12.08
CA GLU A 47 1.17 -16.38 12.71
C GLU A 47 0.49 -15.16 12.12
N THR A 48 0.31 -14.13 12.92
CA THR A 48 -0.31 -12.86 12.49
C THR A 48 0.53 -11.69 12.95
N MET A 49 0.59 -10.66 12.11
CA MET A 49 1.19 -9.38 12.49
C MET A 49 0.46 -8.79 13.70
N PRO A 50 1.16 -8.47 14.78
CA PRO A 50 0.52 -7.82 15.93
C PRO A 50 0.10 -6.40 15.56
N LEU A 51 -1.21 -6.12 15.73
CA LEU A 51 -1.82 -4.81 15.53
C LEU A 51 -2.56 -4.42 16.80
N ASP A 52 -2.22 -3.25 17.34
CA ASP A 52 -2.82 -2.73 18.57
C ASP A 52 -4.02 -1.81 18.31
N TYR A 53 -4.05 -1.14 17.17
CA TYR A 53 -5.03 -0.09 16.85
C TYR A 53 -5.67 -0.24 15.48
N ALA A 54 -4.95 -0.69 14.48
CA ALA A 54 -5.47 -0.82 13.13
C ALA A 54 -6.50 -1.96 13.05
N THR A 55 -7.60 -1.69 12.36
CA THR A 55 -8.74 -2.62 12.23
C THR A 55 -9.12 -2.89 10.78
N GLN A 56 -8.57 -2.12 9.85
CA GLN A 56 -8.94 -2.20 8.44
C GLN A 56 -8.00 -3.08 7.61
N PHE A 57 -6.96 -3.65 8.22
CA PHE A 57 -6.13 -4.67 7.55
C PHE A 57 -5.67 -5.75 8.54
N SER A 58 -5.24 -6.87 8.01
CA SER A 58 -4.49 -7.89 8.72
C SER A 58 -3.44 -8.52 7.81
N VAL A 59 -2.36 -9.02 8.42
CA VAL A 59 -1.31 -9.80 7.74
C VAL A 59 -1.11 -11.08 8.51
N SER A 60 -1.15 -12.22 7.82
CA SER A 60 -0.87 -13.54 8.38
C SER A 60 0.24 -14.20 7.59
N TYR A 61 1.07 -15.01 8.26
CA TYR A 61 2.30 -15.58 7.72
C TYR A 61 2.20 -17.09 7.57
N ALA A 62 2.72 -17.60 6.47
CA ALA A 62 2.99 -19.00 6.28
C ALA A 62 4.49 -19.18 5.99
N GLY A 63 5.27 -19.38 7.05
CA GLY A 63 6.73 -19.29 7.01
C GLY A 63 7.22 -17.91 6.61
N ASP A 64 8.44 -17.86 6.07
CA ASP A 64 9.09 -16.61 5.66
C ASP A 64 8.68 -16.18 4.23
N ASP A 65 8.12 -17.08 3.44
CA ASP A 65 7.92 -16.90 2.01
C ASP A 65 6.54 -16.35 1.63
N TYR A 66 5.51 -16.49 2.50
CA TYR A 66 4.14 -16.17 2.13
C TYR A 66 3.45 -15.33 3.19
N LYS A 67 2.81 -14.25 2.75
CA LYS A 67 1.99 -13.39 3.60
C LYS A 67 0.61 -13.26 2.98
N ARG A 68 -0.42 -13.56 3.76
CA ARG A 68 -1.81 -13.30 3.40
C ARG A 68 -2.21 -11.97 3.98
N ILE A 69 -2.57 -11.03 3.13
CA ILE A 69 -2.99 -9.69 3.49
C ILE A 69 -4.48 -9.58 3.22
N THR A 70 -5.25 -9.11 4.21
CA THR A 70 -6.66 -8.75 4.01
C THR A 70 -6.84 -7.26 4.29
N ILE A 71 -7.67 -6.58 3.49
CA ILE A 71 -7.98 -5.15 3.65
C ILE A 71 -9.49 -4.97 3.58
N GLY A 72 -10.06 -4.36 4.60
CA GLY A 72 -11.51 -4.24 4.74
C GLY A 72 -12.18 -5.60 4.78
N GLN A 73 -13.23 -5.77 3.98
CA GLN A 73 -13.98 -7.03 3.90
C GLN A 73 -13.81 -7.75 2.57
N ASP A 74 -13.29 -7.07 1.55
CA ASP A 74 -13.41 -7.52 0.16
C ASP A 74 -12.06 -7.70 -0.55
N GLN A 75 -10.94 -7.24 0.01
CA GLN A 75 -9.64 -7.35 -0.64
C GLN A 75 -8.77 -8.40 0.06
N GLU A 76 -8.26 -9.33 -0.71
CA GLU A 76 -7.37 -10.39 -0.22
C GLU A 76 -6.19 -10.56 -1.18
N PHE A 77 -4.98 -10.59 -0.61
CA PHE A 77 -3.73 -10.72 -1.35
C PHE A 77 -2.88 -11.84 -0.77
N LEU A 78 -2.17 -12.53 -1.66
CA LEU A 78 -1.03 -13.36 -1.31
C LEU A 78 0.25 -12.65 -1.73
N LEU A 79 1.00 -12.14 -0.78
CA LEU A 79 2.34 -11.61 -1.03
C LEU A 79 3.35 -12.75 -0.94
N VAL A 80 4.08 -12.98 -2.03
CA VAL A 80 5.08 -14.02 -2.18
C VAL A 80 6.47 -13.38 -2.12
N ALA A 81 7.34 -13.89 -1.26
CA ALA A 81 8.69 -13.36 -1.10
C ALA A 81 9.52 -13.49 -2.38
N GLU A 82 10.54 -12.65 -2.52
CA GLU A 82 11.48 -12.70 -3.65
C GLU A 82 12.14 -14.09 -3.74
N GLY A 83 12.07 -14.67 -4.93
CA GLY A 83 12.65 -16.00 -5.21
C GLY A 83 11.78 -17.18 -4.79
N ALA A 84 10.72 -16.97 -4.01
CA ALA A 84 9.76 -18.02 -3.70
C ALA A 84 8.80 -18.25 -4.90
N ALA A 85 8.34 -19.50 -5.03
CA ALA A 85 7.43 -19.86 -6.11
C ALA A 85 5.98 -19.55 -5.72
N VAL A 86 5.18 -19.03 -6.64
CA VAL A 86 3.74 -18.88 -6.43
C VAL A 86 3.10 -20.25 -6.24
N PRO A 87 2.37 -20.51 -5.15
CA PRO A 87 1.75 -21.80 -4.91
C PRO A 87 0.67 -22.11 -5.93
N GLY A 88 0.50 -23.38 -6.24
CA GLY A 88 -0.60 -23.84 -7.10
C GLY A 88 -1.95 -23.75 -6.38
N GLY A 89 -3.02 -23.44 -7.11
CA GLY A 89 -4.38 -23.49 -6.56
C GLY A 89 -4.77 -22.29 -5.68
N VAL A 90 -4.11 -21.14 -5.84
CA VAL A 90 -4.53 -19.90 -5.19
C VAL A 90 -5.99 -19.60 -5.57
N PRO A 91 -6.89 -19.31 -4.61
CA PRO A 91 -8.30 -19.02 -4.87
C PRO A 91 -8.51 -17.83 -5.81
N GLU A 92 -9.55 -17.87 -6.63
CA GLU A 92 -9.87 -16.83 -7.63
C GLU A 92 -10.00 -15.41 -7.02
N GLY A 93 -10.42 -15.29 -5.76
CA GLY A 93 -10.58 -14.00 -5.08
C GLY A 93 -9.28 -13.46 -4.44
N VAL A 94 -8.18 -14.20 -4.51
CA VAL A 94 -6.90 -13.81 -3.91
C VAL A 94 -5.96 -13.28 -4.97
N THR A 95 -5.58 -12.01 -4.86
CA THR A 95 -4.63 -11.39 -5.78
C THR A 95 -3.19 -11.70 -5.37
N VAL A 96 -2.40 -12.24 -6.29
CA VAL A 96 -0.99 -12.56 -6.01
C VAL A 96 -0.12 -11.33 -6.26
N LEU A 97 0.70 -10.99 -5.27
CA LEU A 97 1.76 -9.98 -5.34
C LEU A 97 3.10 -10.70 -5.19
N GLN A 98 4.03 -10.50 -6.11
CA GLN A 98 5.36 -11.11 -6.07
C GLN A 98 6.39 -10.03 -5.73
N GLN A 99 7.13 -10.21 -4.63
CA GLN A 99 8.25 -9.33 -4.31
C GLN A 99 9.45 -9.58 -5.24
N PRO A 100 10.31 -8.57 -5.50
CA PRO A 100 10.20 -7.21 -4.95
C PRO A 100 9.03 -6.44 -5.56
N LEU A 101 8.44 -5.52 -4.78
CA LEU A 101 7.50 -4.51 -5.29
C LEU A 101 8.27 -3.18 -5.36
N ASP A 102 8.89 -2.91 -6.50
CA ASP A 102 9.79 -1.77 -6.73
C ASP A 102 9.35 -0.87 -7.89
N GLU A 103 8.23 -1.20 -8.54
CA GLU A 103 7.59 -0.39 -9.58
C GLU A 103 6.13 -0.03 -9.16
N ILE A 104 5.96 0.49 -7.94
CA ILE A 104 4.64 0.84 -7.39
C ILE A 104 4.11 2.14 -8.03
N TYR A 105 2.83 2.13 -8.43
CA TYR A 105 2.09 3.35 -8.73
C TYR A 105 1.34 3.83 -7.48
N LEU A 106 1.89 4.85 -6.81
CA LEU A 106 1.32 5.41 -5.58
C LEU A 106 0.34 6.54 -5.90
N VAL A 107 -0.92 6.29 -5.63
CA VAL A 107 -2.02 7.27 -5.70
C VAL A 107 -2.50 7.66 -4.30
N ALA A 108 -2.42 6.74 -3.36
CA ALA A 108 -2.72 6.95 -1.93
C ALA A 108 -1.68 7.87 -1.28
N SER A 109 -1.76 9.17 -1.55
CA SER A 109 -0.74 10.16 -1.16
C SER A 109 -0.43 10.19 0.36
N ALA A 110 -1.35 9.70 1.20
CA ALA A 110 -1.12 9.59 2.64
C ALA A 110 -0.04 8.55 2.99
N ALA A 111 0.13 7.52 2.16
CA ALA A 111 1.12 6.48 2.36
C ALA A 111 2.57 6.96 2.08
N MET A 112 2.76 8.00 1.26
CA MET A 112 4.10 8.47 0.88
C MET A 112 5.00 8.82 2.08
N ASP A 113 4.43 9.39 3.14
CA ASP A 113 5.19 9.71 4.35
C ASP A 113 5.74 8.44 5.02
N SER A 114 4.95 7.37 5.06
CA SER A 114 5.40 6.07 5.57
C SER A 114 6.52 5.48 4.72
N PHE A 115 6.39 5.49 3.39
CA PHE A 115 7.47 5.05 2.50
C PHE A 115 8.73 5.89 2.68
N ALA A 116 8.60 7.21 2.85
CA ALA A 116 9.75 8.09 3.10
C ALA A 116 10.42 7.81 4.44
N GLN A 117 9.65 7.56 5.50
CA GLN A 117 10.19 7.24 6.83
C GLN A 117 10.82 5.83 6.88
N LEU A 118 10.35 4.90 6.05
CA LEU A 118 10.94 3.57 5.88
C LEU A 118 12.17 3.56 4.95
N ASP A 119 12.57 4.72 4.39
CA ASP A 119 13.60 4.77 3.35
C ASP A 119 13.29 3.81 2.18
N ALA A 120 12.05 3.90 1.68
CA ALA A 120 11.49 3.03 0.64
C ALA A 120 10.81 3.83 -0.50
N VAL A 121 11.17 5.10 -0.68
CA VAL A 121 10.63 5.92 -1.78
C VAL A 121 11.08 5.39 -3.15
N ASP A 122 12.20 4.69 -3.20
CA ASP A 122 12.71 4.00 -4.38
C ASP A 122 11.82 2.85 -4.88
N SER A 123 10.93 2.32 -4.03
CA SER A 123 9.90 1.37 -4.45
C SER A 123 8.76 2.03 -5.25
N ILE A 124 8.68 3.36 -5.24
CA ILE A 124 7.62 4.11 -5.91
C ILE A 124 8.12 4.61 -7.27
N ARG A 125 7.71 3.94 -8.33
CA ARG A 125 8.06 4.33 -9.70
C ARG A 125 7.12 5.40 -10.26
N PHE A 126 5.85 5.37 -9.86
CA PHE A 126 4.84 6.27 -10.40
C PHE A 126 4.09 6.99 -9.28
N SER A 127 3.83 8.27 -9.50
CA SER A 127 3.10 9.13 -8.59
C SER A 127 1.76 9.57 -9.18
N GLY A 128 0.70 9.49 -8.39
CA GLY A 128 -0.60 10.08 -8.70
C GLY A 128 -0.64 11.61 -8.54
N ARG A 129 0.47 12.22 -8.09
CA ARG A 129 0.61 13.66 -7.88
C ARG A 129 1.82 14.19 -8.62
N LYS A 130 1.72 15.47 -9.05
CA LYS A 130 2.86 16.17 -9.64
C LYS A 130 3.87 16.55 -8.56
N GLU A 131 5.12 16.73 -8.95
CA GLU A 131 6.20 17.19 -8.06
C GLU A 131 5.79 18.44 -7.24
N SER A 132 5.17 19.42 -7.89
CA SER A 132 4.72 20.67 -7.25
C SER A 132 3.68 20.48 -6.14
N ASP A 133 3.00 19.34 -6.12
CA ASP A 133 1.91 19.02 -5.19
C ASP A 133 2.39 18.21 -3.99
N TRP A 134 3.65 17.79 -3.96
CA TRP A 134 4.26 17.11 -2.85
C TRP A 134 4.85 18.09 -1.83
N TYR A 135 4.73 17.76 -0.55
CA TYR A 135 5.40 18.43 0.56
C TYR A 135 6.51 17.58 1.16
N ILE A 136 6.58 16.29 0.80
CA ILE A 136 7.60 15.32 1.23
C ILE A 136 8.80 15.51 0.31
N GLU A 137 9.96 15.86 0.89
CA GLU A 137 11.13 16.24 0.11
C GLU A 137 11.70 15.07 -0.69
N GLN A 138 11.74 13.87 -0.10
CA GLN A 138 12.21 12.66 -0.79
C GLN A 138 11.40 12.35 -2.06
N ALA A 139 10.07 12.58 -2.02
CA ALA A 139 9.22 12.41 -3.21
C ALA A 139 9.55 13.43 -4.31
N LYS A 140 9.81 14.69 -3.94
CA LYS A 140 10.23 15.73 -4.90
C LYS A 140 11.59 15.42 -5.50
N GLU A 141 12.56 15.01 -4.67
CA GLU A 141 13.90 14.64 -5.11
C GLU A 141 13.85 13.48 -6.11
N ALA A 142 13.09 12.42 -5.81
CA ALA A 142 12.90 11.29 -6.71
C ALA A 142 12.25 11.72 -8.04
N MET A 143 11.25 12.60 -8.02
CA MET A 143 10.62 13.12 -9.24
C MET A 143 11.56 14.03 -10.04
N SER A 144 12.30 14.91 -9.37
CA SER A 144 13.29 15.79 -10.02
C SER A 144 14.44 15.01 -10.65
N ALA A 145 14.84 13.89 -10.04
CA ALA A 145 15.85 12.97 -10.58
C ALA A 145 15.33 12.13 -11.77
N GLY A 146 14.01 11.99 -11.91
CA GLY A 146 13.38 11.12 -12.90
C GLY A 146 13.24 9.67 -12.46
N ASP A 147 13.54 9.38 -11.19
CA ASP A 147 13.37 8.06 -10.58
C ASP A 147 11.89 7.76 -10.32
N MET A 148 11.09 8.80 -10.03
CA MET A 148 9.64 8.73 -9.90
C MET A 148 8.96 9.60 -10.97
N LEU A 149 7.96 9.06 -11.66
CA LEU A 149 7.26 9.71 -12.77
C LEU A 149 5.81 10.06 -12.38
N TYR A 150 5.33 11.22 -12.82
CA TYR A 150 3.90 11.51 -12.73
C TYR A 150 3.12 10.68 -13.77
N ALA A 151 2.24 9.80 -13.31
CA ALA A 151 1.47 8.89 -14.15
C ALA A 151 -0.06 9.15 -14.12
N GLY A 152 -0.45 10.40 -13.91
CA GLY A 152 -1.87 10.77 -13.84
C GLY A 152 -2.41 10.76 -12.41
N LYS A 153 -3.71 11.04 -12.27
CA LYS A 153 -4.43 10.98 -10.98
C LYS A 153 -5.31 9.73 -10.93
N TYR A 154 -5.87 9.41 -9.77
CA TYR A 154 -6.71 8.22 -9.54
C TYR A 154 -7.78 7.98 -10.63
N SER A 155 -8.40 9.03 -11.18
CA SER A 155 -9.49 8.94 -12.17
C SER A 155 -9.02 9.02 -13.62
N GLU A 156 -7.75 9.32 -13.87
CA GLU A 156 -7.17 9.50 -15.22
C GLU A 156 -5.70 9.07 -15.23
N PRO A 157 -5.40 7.77 -15.01
CA PRO A 157 -4.03 7.26 -15.09
C PRO A 157 -3.48 7.29 -16.51
N ASP A 158 -2.18 7.45 -16.65
CA ASP A 158 -1.46 7.29 -17.90
C ASP A 158 -1.11 5.80 -18.10
N TYR A 159 -2.07 5.02 -18.58
CA TYR A 159 -1.90 3.58 -18.79
C TYR A 159 -0.77 3.25 -19.75
N GLU A 160 -0.49 4.09 -20.75
CA GLU A 160 0.59 3.86 -21.71
C GLU A 160 1.95 3.96 -21.01
N LEU A 161 2.15 4.99 -20.20
CA LEU A 161 3.37 5.17 -19.42
C LEU A 161 3.54 4.00 -18.44
N ILE A 162 2.50 3.69 -17.66
CA ILE A 162 2.52 2.65 -16.62
C ILE A 162 2.88 1.28 -17.24
N LEU A 163 2.24 0.91 -18.35
CA LEU A 163 2.51 -0.35 -19.03
C LEU A 163 3.89 -0.40 -19.67
N SER A 164 4.37 0.72 -20.22
CA SER A 164 5.65 0.75 -20.94
C SER A 164 6.87 0.59 -20.03
N GLN A 165 6.72 0.95 -18.76
CA GLN A 165 7.80 0.89 -17.75
C GLN A 165 7.68 -0.35 -16.84
N GLY A 166 6.52 -0.96 -16.78
CA GLY A 166 6.17 -1.99 -15.80
C GLY A 166 5.52 -1.37 -14.57
N CYS A 167 4.63 -2.11 -13.91
CA CYS A 167 4.02 -1.72 -12.64
C CYS A 167 3.64 -2.99 -11.88
N ASP A 168 4.14 -3.12 -10.66
CA ASP A 168 3.92 -4.31 -9.83
C ASP A 168 2.65 -4.21 -9.00
N LEU A 169 2.29 -2.99 -8.62
CA LEU A 169 1.16 -2.70 -7.75
C LEU A 169 0.66 -1.27 -7.95
N VAL A 170 -0.64 -1.10 -8.07
CA VAL A 170 -1.31 0.19 -7.90
C VAL A 170 -1.78 0.32 -6.46
N LEU A 171 -1.26 1.30 -5.74
CA LEU A 171 -1.67 1.60 -4.37
C LEU A 171 -2.61 2.81 -4.38
N GLU A 172 -3.91 2.51 -4.40
CA GLU A 172 -4.99 3.48 -4.48
C GLU A 172 -5.53 3.86 -3.10
N ASN A 173 -6.26 4.96 -3.06
CA ASN A 173 -7.07 5.34 -1.91
C ASN A 173 -8.58 5.17 -2.24
N THR A 174 -9.43 5.25 -1.23
CA THR A 174 -10.87 5.01 -1.38
C THR A 174 -11.61 5.98 -2.30
N MET A 175 -10.98 7.07 -2.76
CA MET A 175 -11.56 7.94 -3.80
C MET A 175 -11.74 7.20 -5.13
N ILE A 176 -10.98 6.13 -5.36
CA ILE A 176 -11.10 5.30 -6.57
C ILE A 176 -12.48 4.68 -6.73
N TYR A 177 -13.23 4.50 -5.65
CA TYR A 177 -14.61 3.99 -5.70
C TYR A 177 -15.58 4.93 -6.43
N HIS A 178 -15.17 6.18 -6.71
CA HIS A 178 -15.90 7.10 -7.60
C HIS A 178 -15.55 6.91 -9.08
N SER A 179 -14.56 6.07 -9.38
CA SER A 179 -14.11 5.74 -10.75
C SER A 179 -13.78 4.25 -10.85
N PRO A 180 -14.75 3.35 -10.58
CA PRO A 180 -14.51 1.90 -10.52
C PRO A 180 -13.98 1.33 -11.84
N GLU A 181 -14.28 1.97 -12.97
CA GLU A 181 -13.76 1.62 -14.29
C GLU A 181 -12.23 1.65 -14.36
N VAL A 182 -11.56 2.42 -13.51
CA VAL A 182 -10.11 2.48 -13.44
C VAL A 182 -9.55 1.19 -12.82
N ILE A 183 -10.19 0.68 -11.75
CA ILE A 183 -9.82 -0.62 -11.15
C ILE A 183 -9.98 -1.72 -12.20
N GLU A 184 -11.16 -1.81 -12.84
CA GLU A 184 -11.46 -2.81 -13.88
C GLU A 184 -10.43 -2.76 -15.03
N GLN A 185 -9.97 -1.56 -15.38
CA GLN A 185 -8.96 -1.39 -16.43
C GLN A 185 -7.59 -1.93 -16.00
N PHE A 186 -7.12 -1.64 -14.78
CA PHE A 186 -5.86 -2.18 -14.26
C PHE A 186 -5.91 -3.70 -14.15
N GLU A 187 -7.01 -4.26 -13.63
CA GLU A 187 -7.23 -5.71 -13.56
C GLU A 187 -7.19 -6.36 -14.95
N THR A 188 -7.83 -5.74 -15.95
CA THR A 188 -7.79 -6.21 -17.35
C THR A 188 -6.37 -6.20 -17.91
N LEU A 189 -5.53 -5.26 -17.48
CA LEU A 189 -4.12 -5.16 -17.84
C LEU A 189 -3.22 -6.10 -17.04
N GLY A 190 -3.78 -6.82 -16.06
CA GLY A 190 -3.06 -7.74 -15.19
C GLY A 190 -2.22 -7.03 -14.13
N ILE A 191 -2.51 -5.77 -13.83
CA ILE A 191 -1.83 -4.98 -12.80
C ILE A 191 -2.67 -5.03 -11.52
N PRO A 192 -2.13 -5.54 -10.41
CA PRO A 192 -2.82 -5.60 -9.13
C PRO A 192 -3.18 -4.21 -8.59
N VAL A 193 -4.37 -4.07 -8.00
CA VAL A 193 -4.80 -2.84 -7.32
C VAL A 193 -5.08 -3.13 -5.86
N LEU A 194 -4.41 -2.41 -4.97
CA LEU A 194 -4.66 -2.41 -3.53
C LEU A 194 -5.28 -1.06 -3.17
N VAL A 195 -6.49 -1.06 -2.64
CA VAL A 195 -7.14 0.15 -2.14
C VAL A 195 -6.90 0.25 -0.65
N GLU A 196 -6.03 1.20 -0.25
CA GLU A 196 -5.73 1.43 1.16
C GLU A 196 -6.91 2.07 1.88
N MET A 197 -7.13 1.67 3.13
CA MET A 197 -8.28 2.07 3.92
C MET A 197 -7.88 2.76 5.24
N SER A 198 -6.67 3.30 5.34
CA SER A 198 -6.20 4.01 6.54
C SER A 198 -7.14 5.15 6.96
N SER A 199 -7.79 5.77 5.96
CA SER A 199 -8.79 6.83 6.20
C SER A 199 -10.06 6.35 6.90
N TYR A 200 -10.32 5.06 6.93
CA TYR A 200 -11.45 4.44 7.63
C TYR A 200 -11.11 3.99 9.06
N GLU A 201 -9.83 4.07 9.45
CA GLU A 201 -9.47 3.85 10.85
C GLU A 201 -10.08 4.94 11.73
N SER A 202 -10.81 4.52 12.72
CA SER A 202 -11.45 5.44 13.68
C SER A 202 -10.49 5.89 14.78
N GLU A 203 -9.42 5.11 15.03
CA GLU A 203 -8.39 5.43 16.01
C GLU A 203 -7.22 6.15 15.34
N PRO A 204 -6.72 7.27 15.91
CA PRO A 204 -5.59 7.99 15.33
C PRO A 204 -4.35 7.10 15.13
N PHE A 205 -4.05 6.24 16.09
CA PHE A 205 -2.92 5.33 16.05
C PHE A 205 -3.14 4.17 15.08
N GLY A 206 -4.38 3.77 14.83
CA GLY A 206 -4.69 2.80 13.76
C GLY A 206 -4.21 3.30 12.40
N ARG A 207 -4.37 4.60 12.11
CA ARG A 207 -3.86 5.20 10.87
C ARG A 207 -2.33 5.17 10.78
N MET A 208 -1.64 5.41 11.91
CA MET A 208 -0.19 5.34 11.97
C MET A 208 0.30 3.91 11.78
N GLU A 209 -0.42 2.93 12.33
CA GLU A 209 -0.04 1.53 12.30
C GLU A 209 -0.08 0.92 10.89
N TRP A 210 -0.70 1.58 9.92
CA TRP A 210 -0.63 1.20 8.50
C TRP A 210 0.80 1.20 7.95
N VAL A 211 1.75 1.85 8.61
CA VAL A 211 3.17 1.76 8.26
C VAL A 211 3.67 0.30 8.28
N LYS A 212 3.10 -0.55 9.16
CA LYS A 212 3.44 -1.99 9.23
C LYS A 212 3.00 -2.72 7.96
N LEU A 213 1.83 -2.38 7.37
CA LEU A 213 1.41 -2.93 6.09
C LEU A 213 2.37 -2.52 4.97
N TYR A 214 2.73 -1.23 4.90
CA TYR A 214 3.66 -0.76 3.87
C TYR A 214 5.05 -1.39 4.03
N GLY A 215 5.52 -1.58 5.26
CA GLY A 215 6.72 -2.35 5.55
C GLY A 215 6.65 -3.78 5.02
N ALA A 216 5.52 -4.47 5.24
CA ALA A 216 5.31 -5.83 4.76
C ALA A 216 5.35 -5.92 3.23
N LEU A 217 4.80 -4.92 2.52
CA LEU A 217 4.82 -4.88 1.06
C LEU A 217 6.24 -4.79 0.48
N VAL A 218 7.13 -4.03 1.13
CA VAL A 218 8.49 -3.76 0.64
C VAL A 218 9.60 -4.47 1.42
N GLY A 219 9.24 -5.46 2.28
CA GLY A 219 10.20 -6.27 3.03
C GLY A 219 10.94 -5.50 4.14
N LYS A 220 10.30 -4.49 4.75
CA LYS A 220 10.85 -3.65 5.83
C LYS A 220 9.97 -3.71 7.09
N GLU A 221 9.58 -4.91 7.49
CA GLU A 221 8.65 -5.10 8.61
C GLU A 221 9.27 -4.72 9.95
N ASP A 222 10.52 -5.09 10.17
CA ASP A 222 11.24 -4.78 11.42
C ASP A 222 11.41 -3.26 11.57
N GLU A 223 11.74 -2.56 10.48
CA GLU A 223 11.87 -1.10 10.47
C GLU A 223 10.51 -0.42 10.68
N ALA A 224 9.45 -0.99 10.13
CA ALA A 224 8.09 -0.45 10.28
C ALA A 224 7.57 -0.62 11.71
N GLU A 225 7.83 -1.75 12.34
CA GLU A 225 7.50 -1.99 13.75
C GLU A 225 8.29 -1.02 14.65
N ALA A 226 9.61 -0.93 14.46
CA ALA A 226 10.47 -0.02 15.23
C ALA A 226 10.03 1.44 15.06
N LEU A 227 9.66 1.85 13.84
CA LEU A 227 9.16 3.20 13.56
C LEU A 227 7.84 3.47 14.29
N PHE A 228 6.89 2.51 14.26
CA PHE A 228 5.63 2.63 14.97
C PHE A 228 5.86 2.77 16.47
N ASP A 229 6.69 1.92 17.06
CA ASP A 229 7.04 1.95 18.49
C ASP A 229 7.68 3.27 18.90
N GLU A 230 8.63 3.80 18.11
CA GLU A 230 9.25 5.12 18.36
C GLU A 230 8.19 6.24 18.39
N LYS A 231 7.23 6.21 17.45
CA LYS A 231 6.14 7.20 17.44
C LYS A 231 5.24 7.07 18.66
N MET A 232 4.90 5.84 19.06
CA MET A 232 4.08 5.58 20.25
C MET A 232 4.81 6.05 21.51
N ASP A 233 6.09 5.77 21.64
CA ASP A 233 6.91 6.24 22.76
C ASP A 233 6.94 7.78 22.83
N SER A 234 7.04 8.45 21.68
CA SER A 234 7.06 9.92 21.62
C SER A 234 5.80 10.59 22.15
N VAL A 235 4.65 9.93 22.04
CA VAL A 235 3.35 10.44 22.50
C VAL A 235 2.93 9.88 23.86
N SER A 236 3.63 8.88 24.39
CA SER A 236 3.27 8.16 25.63
C SER A 236 3.12 9.10 26.84
N GLY A 237 3.91 10.16 26.92
CA GLY A 237 3.84 11.17 27.98
C GLY A 237 2.59 12.06 27.89
N ILE A 238 1.92 12.11 26.76
CA ILE A 238 0.67 12.86 26.53
C ILE A 238 -0.54 11.97 26.80
N LEU A 239 -0.43 10.68 26.45
CA LEU A 239 -1.48 9.71 26.65
C LEU A 239 -1.74 9.51 28.15
N GLY A 240 -2.97 9.76 28.58
CA GLY A 240 -3.32 9.68 29.98
C GLY A 240 -2.99 10.93 30.82
N ALA A 241 -2.56 12.03 30.18
CA ALA A 241 -2.47 13.33 30.83
C ALA A 241 -3.85 13.75 31.39
N ALA A 242 -3.84 14.51 32.47
CA ALA A 242 -5.09 15.03 33.03
C ALA A 242 -5.80 15.93 32.01
N PRO A 243 -7.13 15.86 31.91
CA PRO A 243 -7.91 16.74 31.05
C PRO A 243 -7.52 18.21 31.26
N THR A 244 -7.33 18.94 30.20
CA THR A 244 -6.94 20.36 30.25
C THR A 244 -8.10 21.27 30.60
N GLY A 245 -9.34 20.78 30.49
CA GLY A 245 -10.56 21.59 30.59
C GLY A 245 -10.75 22.58 29.46
N LYS A 246 -9.98 22.41 28.36
CA LYS A 246 -10.06 23.24 27.16
C LYS A 246 -11.01 22.65 26.16
N THR A 247 -11.95 23.46 25.68
CA THR A 247 -12.82 23.10 24.56
C THR A 247 -12.17 23.42 23.22
N VAL A 248 -12.28 22.51 22.28
CA VAL A 248 -11.64 22.60 20.96
C VAL A 248 -12.67 22.33 19.89
N THR A 249 -12.69 23.14 18.84
CA THR A 249 -13.45 22.85 17.63
C THR A 249 -12.52 22.73 16.41
N PHE A 250 -12.88 21.87 15.48
CA PHE A 250 -12.13 21.66 14.21
C PHE A 250 -13.11 21.71 13.05
N PHE A 251 -12.91 22.66 12.14
CA PHE A 251 -13.85 22.91 11.07
C PHE A 251 -13.19 23.53 9.84
N TYR A 252 -13.92 23.55 8.74
CA TYR A 252 -13.63 24.42 7.59
C TYR A 252 -14.92 25.01 7.02
N VAL A 253 -14.80 26.21 6.43
CA VAL A 253 -15.92 26.88 5.76
C VAL A 253 -15.94 26.46 4.31
N THR A 254 -17.10 25.97 3.87
CA THR A 254 -17.33 25.55 2.48
C THR A 254 -17.54 26.76 1.57
N SER A 255 -17.41 26.58 0.24
CA SER A 255 -17.54 27.66 -0.75
C SER A 255 -18.93 28.33 -0.74
N ASN A 256 -19.96 27.64 -0.25
CA ASN A 256 -21.32 28.17 -0.12
C ASN A 256 -21.61 28.77 1.26
N GLY A 257 -20.59 28.91 2.13
CA GLY A 257 -20.70 29.53 3.44
C GLY A 257 -21.26 28.63 4.55
N ALA A 258 -21.47 27.34 4.29
CA ALA A 258 -21.76 26.35 5.30
C ALA A 258 -20.46 25.93 6.02
N VAL A 259 -20.57 25.27 7.17
CA VAL A 259 -19.44 24.78 7.95
C VAL A 259 -19.41 23.28 7.95
N ASN A 260 -18.27 22.70 7.63
CA ASN A 260 -18.03 21.28 7.74
C ASN A 260 -17.24 21.00 9.02
N VAL A 261 -17.80 20.18 9.91
CA VAL A 261 -17.22 19.79 11.20
C VAL A 261 -17.03 18.29 11.25
N ARG A 262 -16.08 17.83 12.08
CA ARG A 262 -15.87 16.39 12.29
C ARG A 262 -16.96 15.83 13.20
N LYS A 263 -17.31 14.55 13.00
CA LYS A 263 -18.14 13.82 13.96
C LYS A 263 -17.35 13.51 15.23
N SER A 264 -18.05 13.32 16.34
CA SER A 264 -17.44 12.94 17.62
C SER A 264 -16.69 11.59 17.56
N THR A 265 -17.05 10.72 16.63
CA THR A 265 -16.42 9.42 16.39
C THR A 265 -15.21 9.49 15.45
N ASP A 266 -14.96 10.64 14.83
CA ASP A 266 -13.83 10.82 13.90
C ASP A 266 -12.49 10.87 14.65
N TYR A 267 -11.43 10.42 13.95
CA TYR A 267 -10.08 10.39 14.53
C TYR A 267 -9.58 11.75 15.03
N VAL A 268 -10.00 12.87 14.42
CA VAL A 268 -9.63 14.22 14.89
C VAL A 268 -10.23 14.50 16.27
N ALA A 269 -11.51 14.18 16.45
CA ALA A 269 -12.17 14.36 17.76
C ALA A 269 -11.49 13.48 18.84
N LYS A 270 -11.13 12.25 18.48
CA LYS A 270 -10.39 11.33 19.36
C LYS A 270 -8.98 11.86 19.67
N SER A 271 -8.26 12.40 18.68
CA SER A 271 -6.94 13.02 18.88
C SER A 271 -7.00 14.19 19.86
N ILE A 272 -8.04 15.03 19.74
CA ILE A 272 -8.28 16.13 20.68
C ILE A 272 -8.49 15.59 22.11
N ALA A 273 -9.30 14.55 22.26
CA ALA A 273 -9.53 13.92 23.55
C ALA A 273 -8.26 13.29 24.14
N MET A 274 -7.45 12.61 23.31
CA MET A 274 -6.16 12.05 23.71
C MET A 274 -5.18 13.13 24.21
N ALA A 275 -5.23 14.31 23.61
CA ALA A 275 -4.44 15.47 24.05
C ALA A 275 -5.03 16.18 25.28
N GLY A 276 -6.10 15.64 25.90
CA GLY A 276 -6.77 16.17 27.08
C GLY A 276 -7.70 17.35 26.80
N GLY A 277 -8.06 17.60 25.54
CA GLY A 277 -9.07 18.57 25.14
C GLY A 277 -10.48 17.97 25.12
N GLU A 278 -11.48 18.83 25.09
CA GLU A 278 -12.89 18.47 24.92
C GLU A 278 -13.35 18.94 23.54
N TYR A 279 -13.69 17.99 22.66
CA TYR A 279 -14.15 18.33 21.31
C TYR A 279 -15.58 18.84 21.32
N VAL A 280 -15.83 20.00 20.73
CA VAL A 280 -17.17 20.56 20.54
C VAL A 280 -17.85 19.87 19.38
N SER A 281 -18.72 18.90 19.68
CA SER A 281 -19.45 18.11 18.68
C SER A 281 -20.76 18.79 18.26
N PHE A 282 -21.12 18.58 17.00
CA PHE A 282 -22.37 19.06 16.38
C PHE A 282 -23.21 17.92 15.80
N ASP A 283 -22.76 16.66 15.97
CA ASP A 283 -23.48 15.49 15.52
C ASP A 283 -24.50 15.02 16.57
N ASN A 284 -25.64 14.60 16.09
CA ASN A 284 -26.55 13.80 16.90
C ASN A 284 -26.05 12.36 16.81
N THR A 285 -25.56 11.82 17.92
CA THR A 285 -24.88 10.52 18.05
C THR A 285 -25.70 9.29 17.63
N GLU A 286 -26.92 9.45 17.14
CA GLU A 286 -27.84 8.35 16.80
C GLU A 286 -27.76 7.91 15.32
N GLU A 287 -27.07 8.62 14.44
CA GLU A 287 -26.90 8.21 13.03
C GLU A 287 -25.50 7.65 12.78
N GLU A 288 -25.36 6.35 12.82
CA GLU A 288 -24.21 5.61 12.29
C GLU A 288 -24.15 5.74 10.74
N THR A 289 -23.70 6.89 10.28
CA THR A 289 -23.35 7.02 8.85
C THR A 289 -21.85 6.88 8.70
N ALA A 290 -21.39 6.24 7.61
CA ALA A 290 -19.97 6.07 7.30
C ALA A 290 -19.21 7.40 7.07
N GLN A 291 -19.90 8.54 7.06
CA GLN A 291 -19.28 9.85 6.87
C GLN A 291 -18.61 10.33 8.16
N SER A 292 -17.37 10.78 8.04
CA SER A 292 -16.56 11.35 9.15
C SER A 292 -16.89 12.80 9.47
N THR A 293 -17.75 13.45 8.66
CA THR A 293 -18.06 14.88 8.77
C THR A 293 -19.56 15.15 8.70
N VAL A 294 -19.95 16.30 9.25
CA VAL A 294 -21.31 16.88 9.14
C VAL A 294 -21.21 18.29 8.60
N THR A 295 -22.10 18.64 7.67
CA THR A 295 -22.22 20.01 7.17
C THR A 295 -23.37 20.72 7.88
N ILE A 296 -23.08 21.84 8.54
CA ILE A 296 -24.03 22.64 9.31
C ILE A 296 -24.05 24.09 8.82
N GLN A 297 -25.11 24.82 9.18
CA GLN A 297 -25.19 26.23 8.87
C GLN A 297 -24.27 27.05 9.78
N MET A 298 -23.70 28.13 9.27
CA MET A 298 -22.79 29.01 9.99
C MET A 298 -23.38 29.53 11.32
N GLU A 299 -24.67 29.82 11.35
CA GLU A 299 -25.34 30.26 12.57
C GLU A 299 -25.35 29.17 13.66
N ALA A 300 -25.63 27.92 13.29
CA ALA A 300 -25.62 26.79 14.21
C ALA A 300 -24.20 26.53 14.74
N PHE A 301 -23.22 26.61 13.86
CA PHE A 301 -21.80 26.50 14.24
C PHE A 301 -21.41 27.61 15.24
N TYR A 302 -21.69 28.88 14.90
CA TYR A 302 -21.35 30.00 15.77
C TYR A 302 -21.99 29.86 17.15
N ASN A 303 -23.28 29.50 17.22
CA ASN A 303 -23.98 29.33 18.48
C ASN A 303 -23.39 28.22 19.36
N GLY A 304 -22.85 27.17 18.77
CA GLY A 304 -22.25 26.04 19.52
C GLY A 304 -20.76 26.20 19.83
N ALA A 305 -20.02 26.99 19.01
CA ALA A 305 -18.56 27.04 19.06
C ALA A 305 -17.97 28.39 19.51
N HIS A 306 -18.77 29.46 19.64
CA HIS A 306 -18.25 30.81 19.92
C HIS A 306 -17.50 30.97 21.24
N ASP A 307 -17.76 30.06 22.19
CA ASP A 307 -17.09 30.03 23.52
C ASP A 307 -15.97 28.98 23.57
N ALA A 308 -15.63 28.29 22.43
CA ALA A 308 -14.55 27.34 22.41
C ALA A 308 -13.20 28.01 22.70
N ASP A 309 -12.37 27.37 23.54
CA ASP A 309 -11.04 27.89 23.89
C ASP A 309 -10.05 27.87 22.70
N VAL A 310 -10.23 26.92 21.77
CA VAL A 310 -9.36 26.71 20.62
C VAL A 310 -10.21 26.45 19.37
N LEU A 311 -9.82 27.13 18.26
CA LEU A 311 -10.45 27.00 16.94
C LEU A 311 -9.47 26.46 15.92
#